data_9a6c024f3f5bbc225f7d4d1ecd6fdd37
#
_entry.id   9a6c024f3f5bbc225f7d4d1ecd6fdd37
#
_cell.length_a   1.000
_cell.length_b   1.000
_cell.length_c   1.000
_cell.angle_alpha   90.00
_cell.angle_beta   90.00
_cell.angle_gamma   90.00
#
_symmetry.space_group_name_H-M   'P 1'
#
loop_
_entity.id
_entity.type
_entity.pdbx_description
1 polymer ?
#
loop_
_entity_poly.entity_id
_entity_poly.type
_entity_poly.pdbx_seq_one_letter_code
_entity_poly.pdbx_strand_id
1 'polypeptide(L)'
;MTMSPSSAHSHAPHGSPIDTDGPRIPLYSAEFAADPHAAYREMRARYGSLAPVELAPDIPATLVIGYHAAVRIVNDPEHFPADPRTWQQDIAADCPVLPMMQWRPNALRNAGAEHARYRQANVAGLEKIDLYGLRDTVAQLATPLINSFCADGSADVVRQYAFPLSFAVLNAMLGCPAEIAQRAATGMAAIFEGVDAERGNKMLIDSLGELTLLKRAEPGDDITTRMLRHPAGLSDTEMVHQLGTLYGAGIEPQQNLIVNTLLLILTDERFGGSVLGGSLSTRDALDEVLFNDPPMANFCFSFPKQPILIDDVWLPAHQPVVISIAACNTDPAIRAGQFAGNRAHLAFGGGPHACPANSLAYLIAQDAIDQLLDALPEIRLAVEPGALTWRPGPFHRALTALPIVFPESPPLPLL
;
A
#
# COMPACT_ATOMS: atom_id res chain seq x y z
N MET A 1 -51.90 -30.14 -6.10
CA MET A 1 -51.61 -28.70 -6.10
C MET A 1 -50.47 -28.47 -5.14
N THR A 2 -49.28 -28.52 -5.64
CA THR A 2 -48.04 -28.26 -4.89
C THR A 2 -47.64 -26.84 -5.12
N MET A 3 -47.75 -26.02 -4.06
CA MET A 3 -47.31 -24.62 -4.07
C MET A 3 -45.77 -24.62 -4.05
N SER A 4 -45.17 -24.08 -5.09
CA SER A 4 -43.73 -23.72 -5.10
C SER A 4 -43.45 -22.60 -4.10
N PRO A 5 -42.33 -22.66 -3.38
CA PRO A 5 -41.95 -21.55 -2.52
C PRO A 5 -41.55 -20.33 -3.36
N SER A 6 -42.27 -19.23 -3.17
CA SER A 6 -41.92 -17.91 -3.69
C SER A 6 -40.53 -17.53 -3.21
N SER A 7 -39.61 -17.38 -4.15
CA SER A 7 -38.30 -16.75 -3.90
C SER A 7 -38.55 -15.33 -3.42
N ALA A 8 -38.37 -15.09 -2.14
CA ALA A 8 -38.32 -13.74 -1.58
C ALA A 8 -37.03 -13.07 -2.12
N HIS A 9 -37.14 -12.36 -3.23
CA HIS A 9 -36.15 -11.39 -3.61
C HIS A 9 -36.16 -10.31 -2.52
N SER A 10 -35.13 -10.30 -1.69
CA SER A 10 -34.89 -9.16 -0.80
C SER A 10 -34.64 -7.97 -1.72
N HIS A 11 -35.66 -7.12 -1.88
CA HIS A 11 -35.45 -5.83 -2.56
C HIS A 11 -34.42 -5.06 -1.74
N ALA A 12 -33.23 -4.84 -2.30
CA ALA A 12 -32.31 -3.91 -1.72
C ALA A 12 -32.96 -2.53 -1.65
N PRO A 13 -32.72 -1.75 -0.59
CA PRO A 13 -33.33 -0.43 -0.44
C PRO A 13 -32.99 0.46 -1.64
N HIS A 14 -33.94 1.27 -2.05
CA HIS A 14 -33.75 2.22 -3.16
C HIS A 14 -32.51 3.09 -2.92
N GLY A 15 -31.62 3.23 -3.93
CA GLY A 15 -30.33 3.92 -3.82
C GLY A 15 -29.17 3.06 -3.35
N SER A 16 -29.32 1.73 -3.24
CA SER A 16 -28.20 0.83 -2.93
C SER A 16 -27.22 0.74 -4.10
N PRO A 17 -25.87 0.70 -3.85
CA PRO A 17 -24.89 0.43 -4.89
C PRO A 17 -25.07 -0.90 -5.62
N ILE A 18 -25.81 -1.85 -5.04
CA ILE A 18 -26.18 -3.13 -5.69
C ILE A 18 -27.23 -2.92 -6.79
N ASP A 19 -28.14 -1.96 -6.62
CA ASP A 19 -29.28 -1.74 -7.51
C ASP A 19 -29.00 -0.70 -8.60
N THR A 20 -27.74 -0.33 -8.82
CA THR A 20 -27.42 0.61 -9.89
C THR A 20 -27.63 -0.03 -11.25
N ASP A 21 -28.44 0.61 -12.08
CA ASP A 21 -28.58 0.26 -13.50
C ASP A 21 -27.25 0.50 -14.22
N GLY A 22 -26.60 -0.55 -14.68
CA GLY A 22 -25.41 -0.48 -15.49
C GLY A 22 -24.23 -1.30 -14.94
N PRO A 23 -23.18 -1.48 -15.78
CA PRO A 23 -22.01 -2.25 -15.41
C PRO A 23 -21.24 -1.55 -14.28
N ARG A 24 -20.72 -2.35 -13.36
CA ARG A 24 -19.78 -1.90 -12.33
C ARG A 24 -18.45 -1.55 -12.98
N ILE A 25 -17.73 -0.61 -12.40
CA ILE A 25 -16.43 -0.19 -12.93
C ILE A 25 -15.35 -1.17 -12.45
N PRO A 26 -14.64 -1.89 -13.38
CA PRO A 26 -13.63 -2.86 -13.02
C PRO A 26 -12.32 -2.16 -12.63
N LEU A 27 -12.02 -2.07 -11.33
CA LEU A 27 -10.77 -1.43 -10.84
C LEU A 27 -9.50 -2.23 -11.19
N TYR A 28 -9.65 -3.47 -11.61
CA TYR A 28 -8.55 -4.35 -12.02
C TYR A 28 -8.18 -4.23 -13.51
N SER A 29 -8.87 -3.38 -14.26
CA SER A 29 -8.65 -3.24 -15.69
C SER A 29 -7.41 -2.41 -16.03
N ALA A 30 -6.86 -2.63 -17.23
CA ALA A 30 -5.74 -1.85 -17.75
C ALA A 30 -6.17 -0.40 -18.04
N GLU A 31 -7.41 -0.18 -18.47
CA GLU A 31 -7.98 1.13 -18.73
C GLU A 31 -8.05 1.95 -17.44
N PHE A 32 -8.53 1.33 -16.34
CA PHE A 32 -8.54 2.00 -15.04
C PHE A 32 -7.11 2.33 -14.56
N ALA A 33 -6.16 1.40 -14.70
CA ALA A 33 -4.78 1.62 -14.30
C ALA A 33 -4.10 2.75 -15.11
N ALA A 34 -4.45 2.91 -16.38
CA ALA A 34 -3.89 3.94 -17.26
C ALA A 34 -4.28 5.37 -16.81
N ASP A 35 -5.57 5.62 -16.53
CA ASP A 35 -6.06 6.92 -16.06
C ASP A 35 -7.17 6.77 -14.99
N PRO A 36 -6.79 6.45 -13.74
CA PRO A 36 -7.75 6.32 -12.65
C PRO A 36 -8.44 7.66 -12.31
N HIS A 37 -7.75 8.78 -12.54
CA HIS A 37 -8.33 10.10 -12.26
C HIS A 37 -9.50 10.46 -13.17
N ALA A 38 -9.44 10.07 -14.46
CA ALA A 38 -10.59 10.21 -15.36
C ALA A 38 -11.77 9.36 -14.88
N ALA A 39 -11.51 8.10 -14.50
CA ALA A 39 -12.52 7.21 -13.96
C ALA A 39 -13.13 7.77 -12.65
N TYR A 40 -12.33 8.32 -11.73
CA TYR A 40 -12.85 8.94 -10.50
C TYR A 40 -13.74 10.17 -10.79
N ARG A 41 -13.39 10.99 -11.78
CA ARG A 41 -14.23 12.13 -12.19
C ARG A 41 -15.58 11.66 -12.74
N GLU A 42 -15.58 10.64 -13.58
CA GLU A 42 -16.81 10.04 -14.13
C GLU A 42 -17.67 9.41 -13.04
N MET A 43 -17.06 8.61 -12.15
CA MET A 43 -17.74 8.03 -10.99
C MET A 43 -18.41 9.12 -10.14
N ARG A 44 -17.68 10.20 -9.84
CA ARG A 44 -18.21 11.29 -9.01
C ARG A 44 -19.37 12.01 -9.69
N ALA A 45 -19.30 12.25 -10.99
CA ALA A 45 -20.38 12.87 -11.75
C ALA A 45 -21.64 12.01 -11.78
N ARG A 46 -21.49 10.68 -11.79
CA ARG A 46 -22.60 9.75 -11.89
C ARG A 46 -23.18 9.31 -10.54
N TYR A 47 -22.32 9.08 -9.55
CA TYR A 47 -22.69 8.42 -8.29
C TYR A 47 -22.46 9.27 -7.04
N GLY A 48 -21.86 10.45 -7.15
CA GLY A 48 -21.53 11.27 -5.98
C GLY A 48 -20.32 10.74 -5.22
N SER A 49 -20.47 10.49 -3.91
CA SER A 49 -19.38 10.10 -2.99
C SER A 49 -19.11 8.59 -2.92
N LEU A 50 -20.01 7.74 -3.45
CA LEU A 50 -20.00 6.29 -3.31
C LEU A 50 -20.29 5.63 -4.65
N ALA A 51 -19.33 4.91 -5.23
CA ALA A 51 -19.45 4.30 -6.54
C ALA A 51 -19.49 2.77 -6.49
N PRO A 52 -20.36 2.10 -7.28
CA PRO A 52 -20.36 0.65 -7.41
C PRO A 52 -19.21 0.19 -8.32
N VAL A 53 -18.35 -0.70 -7.81
CA VAL A 53 -17.15 -1.18 -8.52
C VAL A 53 -17.00 -2.69 -8.43
N GLU A 54 -16.09 -3.23 -9.22
CA GLU A 54 -15.59 -4.60 -9.09
C GLU A 54 -14.10 -4.59 -8.76
N LEU A 55 -13.71 -5.39 -7.75
CA LEU A 55 -12.31 -5.57 -7.34
C LEU A 55 -11.61 -6.68 -8.15
N ALA A 56 -12.37 -7.64 -8.62
CA ALA A 56 -12.03 -8.72 -9.56
C ALA A 56 -13.33 -9.14 -10.25
N PRO A 57 -13.30 -9.95 -11.32
CA PRO A 57 -14.52 -10.47 -11.93
C PRO A 57 -15.47 -11.06 -10.87
N ASP A 58 -16.71 -10.63 -10.88
CA ASP A 58 -17.78 -11.06 -9.96
C ASP A 58 -17.55 -10.74 -8.47
N ILE A 59 -16.60 -9.86 -8.16
CA ILE A 59 -16.35 -9.40 -6.78
C ILE A 59 -16.80 -7.95 -6.60
N PRO A 60 -18.08 -7.71 -6.27
CA PRO A 60 -18.63 -6.40 -6.11
C PRO A 60 -18.13 -5.72 -4.83
N ALA A 61 -17.94 -4.40 -4.91
CA ALA A 61 -17.60 -3.55 -3.78
C ALA A 61 -18.22 -2.15 -3.95
N THR A 62 -18.25 -1.40 -2.86
CA THR A 62 -18.51 0.05 -2.89
C THR A 62 -17.18 0.79 -2.74
N LEU A 63 -16.86 1.63 -3.72
CA LEU A 63 -15.71 2.54 -3.66
C LEU A 63 -16.14 3.90 -3.11
N VAL A 64 -15.55 4.30 -2.00
CA VAL A 64 -15.76 5.61 -1.39
C VAL A 64 -14.80 6.61 -2.03
N ILE A 65 -15.35 7.60 -2.73
CA ILE A 65 -14.58 8.62 -3.47
C ILE A 65 -14.80 10.04 -2.94
N GLY A 66 -15.70 10.21 -1.95
CA GLY A 66 -15.91 11.45 -1.21
C GLY A 66 -15.09 11.49 0.07
N TYR A 67 -14.34 12.58 0.28
CA TYR A 67 -13.44 12.72 1.44
C TYR A 67 -14.20 12.66 2.78
N HIS A 68 -15.31 13.37 2.92
CA HIS A 68 -16.07 13.40 4.17
C HIS A 68 -16.69 12.05 4.51
N ALA A 69 -17.20 11.32 3.51
CA ALA A 69 -17.69 9.95 3.67
C ALA A 69 -16.55 9.01 4.11
N ALA A 70 -15.36 9.13 3.49
CA ALA A 70 -14.19 8.35 3.85
C ALA A 70 -13.77 8.58 5.31
N VAL A 71 -13.63 9.85 5.72
CA VAL A 71 -13.28 10.21 7.11
C VAL A 71 -14.31 9.67 8.12
N ARG A 72 -15.60 9.76 7.79
CA ARG A 72 -16.65 9.18 8.63
C ARG A 72 -16.49 7.67 8.77
N ILE A 73 -16.29 6.95 7.66
CA ILE A 73 -16.21 5.48 7.65
C ILE A 73 -14.97 4.98 8.41
N VAL A 74 -13.78 5.55 8.16
CA VAL A 74 -12.53 5.07 8.81
C VAL A 74 -12.51 5.36 10.33
N ASN A 75 -13.31 6.31 10.81
CA ASN A 75 -13.43 6.63 12.23
C ASN A 75 -14.62 5.95 12.93
N ASP A 76 -15.36 5.09 12.22
CA ASP A 76 -16.50 4.35 12.78
C ASP A 76 -16.27 2.83 12.67
N PRO A 77 -15.30 2.26 13.42
CA PRO A 77 -14.96 0.84 13.35
C PRO A 77 -16.04 -0.09 13.91
N GLU A 78 -17.03 0.44 14.60
CA GLU A 78 -18.16 -0.34 15.13
C GLU A 78 -19.08 -0.76 13.99
N HIS A 79 -19.45 0.18 13.13
CA HIS A 79 -20.31 -0.06 11.97
C HIS A 79 -19.54 -0.52 10.73
N PHE A 80 -18.27 -0.13 10.60
CA PHE A 80 -17.37 -0.46 9.49
C PHE A 80 -16.14 -1.27 9.96
N PRO A 81 -16.33 -2.48 10.52
CA PRO A 81 -15.20 -3.28 10.96
C PRO A 81 -14.38 -3.80 9.79
N ALA A 82 -13.04 -3.87 9.96
CA ALA A 82 -12.12 -4.46 8.99
C ALA A 82 -12.06 -6.00 9.13
N ASP A 83 -13.21 -6.65 9.27
CA ASP A 83 -13.33 -8.10 9.53
C ASP A 83 -14.02 -8.80 8.36
N PRO A 84 -13.28 -9.51 7.50
CA PRO A 84 -13.81 -10.14 6.31
C PRO A 84 -14.41 -11.53 6.55
N ARG A 85 -14.46 -12.05 7.79
CA ARG A 85 -14.79 -13.46 8.08
C ARG A 85 -16.13 -13.92 7.51
N THR A 86 -17.13 -13.05 7.44
CA THR A 86 -18.41 -13.39 6.81
C THR A 86 -18.32 -13.31 5.29
N TRP A 87 -17.78 -12.22 4.75
CA TRP A 87 -17.64 -12.02 3.32
C TRP A 87 -16.86 -13.14 2.63
N GLN A 88 -15.74 -13.56 3.20
CA GLN A 88 -14.85 -14.53 2.57
C GLN A 88 -15.46 -15.96 2.45
N GLN A 89 -16.55 -16.28 3.18
CA GLN A 89 -17.18 -17.60 3.11
C GLN A 89 -17.82 -17.88 1.74
N ASP A 90 -18.25 -16.81 1.07
CA ASP A 90 -18.93 -16.90 -0.22
C ASP A 90 -17.97 -16.64 -1.40
N ILE A 91 -16.65 -16.46 -1.13
CA ILE A 91 -15.65 -16.15 -2.15
C ILE A 91 -14.90 -17.40 -2.57
N ALA A 92 -14.79 -17.60 -3.89
CA ALA A 92 -14.04 -18.72 -4.46
C ALA A 92 -12.56 -18.69 -4.06
N ALA A 93 -11.97 -19.84 -3.80
CA ALA A 93 -10.59 -19.95 -3.30
C ALA A 93 -9.54 -19.43 -4.30
N ASP A 94 -9.85 -19.44 -5.59
CA ASP A 94 -9.01 -18.92 -6.68
C ASP A 94 -9.24 -17.42 -6.99
N CYS A 95 -10.09 -16.74 -6.21
CA CYS A 95 -10.33 -15.32 -6.38
C CYS A 95 -9.03 -14.51 -6.20
N PRO A 96 -8.63 -13.71 -7.22
CA PRO A 96 -7.32 -13.03 -7.20
C PRO A 96 -7.14 -12.02 -6.07
N VAL A 97 -8.22 -11.45 -5.52
CA VAL A 97 -8.15 -10.47 -4.43
C VAL A 97 -8.28 -11.11 -3.04
N LEU A 98 -8.68 -12.38 -2.96
CA LEU A 98 -8.88 -13.08 -1.69
C LEU A 98 -7.60 -13.10 -0.82
N PRO A 99 -6.40 -13.40 -1.35
CA PRO A 99 -5.17 -13.41 -0.53
C PRO A 99 -4.88 -12.07 0.17
N MET A 100 -5.24 -10.94 -0.46
CA MET A 100 -5.10 -9.60 0.11
C MET A 100 -6.19 -9.29 1.13
N MET A 101 -7.41 -9.80 0.94
CA MET A 101 -8.60 -9.37 1.69
C MET A 101 -9.04 -10.34 2.77
N GLN A 102 -8.67 -11.63 2.70
CA GLN A 102 -9.09 -12.66 3.66
C GLN A 102 -8.64 -12.38 5.09
N TRP A 103 -9.39 -12.92 6.03
CA TRP A 103 -9.05 -12.85 7.45
C TRP A 103 -7.71 -13.54 7.76
N ARG A 104 -6.96 -12.89 8.61
CA ARG A 104 -5.72 -13.42 9.20
C ARG A 104 -5.64 -12.92 10.65
N PRO A 105 -4.96 -13.64 11.57
CA PRO A 105 -4.77 -13.17 12.93
C PRO A 105 -3.72 -12.05 13.00
N ASN A 106 -4.07 -10.88 12.48
CA ASN A 106 -3.21 -9.69 12.42
C ASN A 106 -4.00 -8.39 12.62
N ALA A 107 -3.30 -7.28 12.81
CA ALA A 107 -3.91 -5.96 13.02
C ALA A 107 -4.68 -5.43 11.78
N LEU A 108 -4.43 -5.95 10.59
CA LEU A 108 -5.01 -5.42 9.36
C LEU A 108 -6.42 -5.96 9.07
N ARG A 109 -6.72 -7.22 9.51
CA ARG A 109 -7.94 -7.95 9.17
C ARG A 109 -8.76 -8.34 10.40
N ASN A 110 -8.72 -7.50 11.42
CA ASN A 110 -9.47 -7.66 12.65
C ASN A 110 -10.06 -6.33 13.10
N ALA A 111 -11.03 -6.39 14.03
CA ALA A 111 -11.68 -5.23 14.61
C ALA A 111 -11.77 -5.36 16.13
N GLY A 112 -12.13 -4.28 16.82
CA GLY A 112 -12.38 -4.27 18.26
C GLY A 112 -11.16 -4.68 19.09
N ALA A 113 -11.36 -5.52 20.11
CA ALA A 113 -10.31 -5.91 21.06
C ALA A 113 -9.18 -6.75 20.42
N GLU A 114 -9.49 -7.61 19.44
CA GLU A 114 -8.47 -8.37 18.70
C GLU A 114 -7.54 -7.42 17.93
N HIS A 115 -8.12 -6.48 17.16
CA HIS A 115 -7.35 -5.45 16.49
C HIS A 115 -6.46 -4.69 17.49
N ALA A 116 -7.03 -4.20 18.59
CA ALA A 116 -6.29 -3.41 19.58
C ALA A 116 -5.08 -4.19 20.16
N ARG A 117 -5.24 -5.48 20.42
CA ARG A 117 -4.16 -6.35 20.93
C ARG A 117 -3.01 -6.48 19.91
N TYR A 118 -3.32 -6.76 18.65
CA TYR A 118 -2.32 -6.85 17.59
C TYR A 118 -1.66 -5.50 17.32
N ARG A 119 -2.47 -4.44 17.28
CA ARG A 119 -2.01 -3.08 17.00
C ARG A 119 -1.00 -2.57 18.03
N GLN A 120 -1.25 -2.81 19.32
CA GLN A 120 -0.34 -2.41 20.38
C GLN A 120 1.05 -3.05 20.22
N ALA A 121 1.13 -4.32 19.86
CA ALA A 121 2.40 -5.00 19.62
C ALA A 121 3.14 -4.40 18.41
N ASN A 122 2.43 -4.13 17.30
CA ASN A 122 3.02 -3.52 16.12
C ASN A 122 3.57 -2.12 16.41
N VAL A 123 2.79 -1.28 17.10
CA VAL A 123 3.19 0.08 17.49
C VAL A 123 4.43 0.04 18.37
N ALA A 124 4.44 -0.81 19.41
CA ALA A 124 5.59 -0.97 20.30
C ALA A 124 6.87 -1.44 19.56
N GLY A 125 6.71 -2.23 18.50
CA GLY A 125 7.82 -2.62 17.63
C GLY A 125 8.41 -1.44 16.85
N LEU A 126 7.55 -0.58 16.33
CA LEU A 126 7.91 0.52 15.41
C LEU A 126 8.36 1.80 16.13
N GLU A 127 7.72 2.18 17.24
CA GLU A 127 7.96 3.46 17.92
C GLU A 127 9.39 3.64 18.47
N LYS A 128 10.12 2.56 18.68
CA LYS A 128 11.49 2.60 19.23
C LYS A 128 12.57 2.59 18.15
N ILE A 129 12.21 2.72 16.87
CA ILE A 129 13.21 2.82 15.82
C ILE A 129 13.89 4.19 15.92
N ASP A 130 15.22 4.17 16.03
CA ASP A 130 16.02 5.37 15.94
C ASP A 130 16.00 5.92 14.52
N LEU A 131 15.40 7.08 14.34
CA LEU A 131 15.28 7.71 13.03
C LEU A 131 16.63 8.18 12.46
N TYR A 132 17.60 8.51 13.30
CA TYR A 132 18.94 8.89 12.84
C TYR A 132 19.69 7.65 12.35
N GLY A 133 19.72 6.59 13.15
CA GLY A 133 20.32 5.32 12.74
C GLY A 133 19.64 4.69 11.51
N LEU A 134 18.34 4.97 11.31
CA LEU A 134 17.62 4.52 10.11
C LEU A 134 18.11 5.26 8.85
N ARG A 135 18.44 6.56 8.92
CA ARG A 135 19.04 7.29 7.80
C ARG A 135 20.37 6.69 7.38
N ASP A 136 21.24 6.42 8.35
CA ASP A 136 22.52 5.77 8.10
C ASP A 136 22.32 4.39 7.46
N THR A 137 21.32 3.62 7.95
CA THR A 137 20.97 2.32 7.39
C THR A 137 20.51 2.44 5.93
N VAL A 138 19.65 3.41 5.61
CA VAL A 138 19.19 3.66 4.22
C VAL A 138 20.39 3.98 3.32
N ALA A 139 21.29 4.88 3.75
CA ALA A 139 22.47 5.27 2.97
C ALA A 139 23.42 4.08 2.74
N GLN A 140 23.70 3.29 3.79
CA GLN A 140 24.54 2.10 3.69
C GLN A 140 23.97 1.03 2.74
N LEU A 141 22.65 0.88 2.68
CA LEU A 141 21.99 -0.09 1.80
C LEU A 141 21.79 0.46 0.39
N ALA A 142 21.60 1.76 0.22
CA ALA A 142 21.45 2.41 -1.09
C ALA A 142 22.75 2.42 -1.89
N THR A 143 23.89 2.72 -1.25
CA THR A 143 25.19 2.87 -1.91
C THR A 143 25.59 1.64 -2.76
N PRO A 144 25.59 0.39 -2.26
CA PRO A 144 25.94 -0.77 -3.08
C PRO A 144 24.93 -1.02 -4.22
N LEU A 145 23.64 -0.66 -4.05
CA LEU A 145 22.66 -0.78 -5.11
C LEU A 145 22.95 0.21 -6.25
N ILE A 146 23.23 1.47 -5.91
CA ILE A 146 23.62 2.49 -6.89
C ILE A 146 24.92 2.06 -7.61
N ASN A 147 25.90 1.56 -6.87
CA ASN A 147 27.17 1.08 -7.42
C ASN A 147 27.00 -0.09 -8.39
N SER A 148 25.90 -0.84 -8.28
CA SER A 148 25.65 -1.96 -9.19
C SER A 148 25.27 -1.54 -10.61
N PHE A 149 24.89 -0.28 -10.85
CA PHE A 149 24.47 0.23 -12.18
C PHE A 149 25.03 1.62 -12.55
N CYS A 150 25.72 2.31 -11.65
CA CYS A 150 26.17 3.69 -11.92
C CYS A 150 27.15 3.80 -13.10
N ALA A 151 27.86 2.73 -13.43
CA ALA A 151 28.76 2.66 -14.59
C ALA A 151 28.05 2.28 -15.91
N ASP A 152 26.78 1.86 -15.86
CA ASP A 152 26.05 1.39 -17.05
C ASP A 152 25.34 2.54 -17.80
N GLY A 153 25.28 3.73 -17.22
CA GLY A 153 24.59 4.90 -17.78
C GLY A 153 23.06 4.77 -17.88
N SER A 154 22.51 3.66 -17.41
CA SER A 154 21.07 3.40 -17.41
C SER A 154 20.67 2.40 -16.34
N ALA A 155 19.41 2.48 -15.85
CA ALA A 155 18.86 1.52 -14.90
C ALA A 155 17.31 1.47 -14.97
N ASP A 156 16.74 0.40 -14.44
CA ASP A 156 15.33 0.36 -14.03
C ASP A 156 15.22 0.57 -12.53
N VAL A 157 14.73 1.73 -12.11
CA VAL A 157 14.63 2.11 -10.69
C VAL A 157 13.78 1.13 -9.89
N VAL A 158 12.70 0.58 -10.48
CA VAL A 158 11.81 -0.37 -9.79
C VAL A 158 12.59 -1.60 -9.37
N ARG A 159 13.30 -2.24 -10.30
CA ARG A 159 13.95 -3.53 -10.09
C ARG A 159 15.32 -3.43 -9.45
N GLN A 160 16.11 -2.42 -9.83
CA GLN A 160 17.51 -2.32 -9.44
C GLN A 160 17.72 -1.47 -8.18
N TYR A 161 16.72 -0.67 -7.79
CA TYR A 161 16.88 0.24 -6.65
C TYR A 161 15.71 0.19 -5.65
N ALA A 162 14.50 0.61 -6.03
CA ALA A 162 13.41 0.85 -5.08
C ALA A 162 12.93 -0.42 -4.37
N PHE A 163 12.74 -1.53 -5.10
CA PHE A 163 12.34 -2.81 -4.49
C PHE A 163 13.44 -3.38 -3.60
N PRO A 164 14.69 -3.60 -4.08
CA PRO A 164 15.73 -4.17 -3.24
C PRO A 164 16.07 -3.31 -2.03
N LEU A 165 16.05 -1.98 -2.15
CA LEU A 165 16.26 -1.08 -1.02
C LEU A 165 15.16 -1.20 0.03
N SER A 166 13.87 -1.11 -0.39
CA SER A 166 12.74 -1.23 0.53
C SER A 166 12.76 -2.58 1.26
N PHE A 167 13.08 -3.65 0.54
CA PHE A 167 13.22 -4.99 1.11
C PHE A 167 14.37 -5.06 2.13
N ALA A 168 15.56 -4.55 1.79
CA ALA A 168 16.73 -4.58 2.65
C ALA A 168 16.54 -3.75 3.93
N VAL A 169 15.97 -2.53 3.81
CA VAL A 169 15.68 -1.65 4.96
C VAL A 169 14.67 -2.31 5.90
N LEU A 170 13.60 -2.91 5.38
CA LEU A 170 12.64 -3.62 6.24
C LEU A 170 13.28 -4.78 6.96
N ASN A 171 14.10 -5.60 6.28
CA ASN A 171 14.80 -6.72 6.92
C ASN A 171 15.77 -6.26 8.01
N ALA A 172 16.48 -5.17 7.80
CA ALA A 172 17.32 -4.56 8.83
C ALA A 172 16.51 -4.16 10.07
N MET A 173 15.37 -3.47 9.89
CA MET A 173 14.50 -3.08 10.99
C MET A 173 13.87 -4.29 11.74
N LEU A 174 13.59 -5.38 11.01
CA LEU A 174 13.08 -6.63 11.60
C LEU A 174 14.16 -7.46 12.29
N GLY A 175 15.45 -7.10 12.11
CA GLY A 175 16.56 -7.90 12.57
C GLY A 175 16.65 -9.27 11.87
N CYS A 176 16.21 -9.34 10.60
CA CYS A 176 16.18 -10.57 9.82
C CYS A 176 17.56 -10.88 9.25
N PRO A 177 18.17 -12.05 9.57
CA PRO A 177 19.44 -12.46 8.97
C PRO A 177 19.33 -12.62 7.46
N ALA A 178 20.45 -12.37 6.76
CA ALA A 178 20.52 -12.38 5.29
C ALA A 178 20.01 -13.70 4.67
N GLU A 179 20.30 -14.84 5.29
CA GLU A 179 19.89 -16.16 4.81
C GLU A 179 18.36 -16.36 4.86
N ILE A 180 17.71 -15.90 5.94
CA ILE A 180 16.26 -15.94 6.07
C ILE A 180 15.63 -14.92 5.11
N ALA A 181 16.19 -13.72 5.04
CA ALA A 181 15.75 -12.66 4.14
C ALA A 181 15.79 -13.10 2.67
N GLN A 182 16.85 -13.79 2.25
CA GLN A 182 16.97 -14.29 0.87
C GLN A 182 15.87 -15.30 0.52
N ARG A 183 15.50 -16.20 1.44
CA ARG A 183 14.39 -17.14 1.23
C ARG A 183 13.05 -16.42 1.20
N ALA A 184 12.85 -15.46 2.09
CA ALA A 184 11.64 -14.62 2.08
C ALA A 184 11.50 -13.84 0.77
N ALA A 185 12.60 -13.27 0.24
CA ALA A 185 12.64 -12.58 -1.05
C ALA A 185 12.25 -13.50 -2.21
N THR A 186 12.81 -14.71 -2.22
CA THR A 186 12.49 -15.73 -3.25
C THR A 186 11.00 -16.10 -3.21
N GLY A 187 10.45 -16.29 -2.00
CA GLY A 187 9.03 -16.55 -1.82
C GLY A 187 8.15 -15.40 -2.30
N MET A 188 8.53 -14.17 -1.97
CA MET A 188 7.79 -12.98 -2.42
C MET A 188 7.85 -12.80 -3.95
N ALA A 189 9.00 -13.00 -4.57
CA ALA A 189 9.15 -12.91 -6.03
C ALA A 189 8.20 -13.90 -6.72
N ALA A 190 8.15 -15.15 -6.28
CA ALA A 190 7.24 -16.17 -6.82
C ALA A 190 5.76 -15.78 -6.69
N ILE A 191 5.38 -15.14 -5.57
CA ILE A 191 4.01 -14.65 -5.35
C ILE A 191 3.69 -13.51 -6.34
N PHE A 192 4.61 -12.54 -6.50
CA PHE A 192 4.39 -11.39 -7.39
C PHE A 192 4.39 -11.76 -8.88
N GLU A 193 5.24 -12.71 -9.26
CA GLU A 193 5.31 -13.19 -10.65
C GLU A 193 4.15 -14.14 -11.00
N GLY A 194 3.39 -14.62 -10.01
CA GLY A 194 2.32 -15.58 -10.18
C GLY A 194 2.81 -16.97 -10.62
N VAL A 195 4.12 -17.21 -10.52
CA VAL A 195 4.76 -18.49 -10.85
C VAL A 195 4.95 -19.29 -9.56
N ASP A 196 4.25 -20.43 -9.44
CA ASP A 196 4.32 -21.27 -8.24
C ASP A 196 4.01 -20.48 -6.91
N ALA A 197 2.99 -19.63 -6.97
CA ALA A 197 2.64 -18.71 -5.88
C ALA A 197 2.33 -19.41 -4.56
N GLU A 198 1.77 -20.61 -4.59
CA GLU A 198 1.51 -21.42 -3.38
C GLU A 198 2.83 -21.81 -2.68
N ARG A 199 3.80 -22.31 -3.45
CA ARG A 199 5.14 -22.62 -2.92
C ARG A 199 5.86 -21.39 -2.43
N GLY A 200 5.72 -20.25 -3.16
CA GLY A 200 6.24 -18.94 -2.75
C GLY A 200 5.67 -18.49 -1.40
N ASN A 201 4.36 -18.60 -1.23
CA ASN A 201 3.69 -18.28 0.04
C ASN A 201 4.15 -19.19 1.18
N LYS A 202 4.29 -20.50 0.93
CA LYS A 202 4.82 -21.44 1.92
C LYS A 202 6.25 -21.05 2.32
N MET A 203 7.12 -20.75 1.36
CA MET A 203 8.50 -20.35 1.62
C MET A 203 8.57 -19.06 2.47
N LEU A 204 7.72 -18.07 2.18
CA LEU A 204 7.62 -16.85 2.97
C LEU A 204 7.18 -17.16 4.40
N ILE A 205 6.11 -17.91 4.60
CA ILE A 205 5.59 -18.28 5.92
C ILE A 205 6.63 -19.06 6.74
N ASP A 206 7.29 -20.03 6.12
CA ASP A 206 8.36 -20.83 6.78
C ASP A 206 9.54 -19.94 7.21
N SER A 207 9.96 -18.98 6.36
CA SER A 207 11.01 -18.01 6.67
C SER A 207 10.64 -17.09 7.84
N LEU A 208 9.40 -16.59 7.87
CA LEU A 208 8.91 -15.75 8.97
C LEU A 208 8.74 -16.55 10.27
N GLY A 209 8.38 -17.82 10.17
CA GLY A 209 8.37 -18.76 11.32
C GLY A 209 9.77 -18.96 11.90
N GLU A 210 10.76 -19.20 11.04
CA GLU A 210 12.16 -19.34 11.46
C GLU A 210 12.69 -18.05 12.11
N LEU A 211 12.40 -16.88 11.53
CA LEU A 211 12.73 -15.59 12.14
C LEU A 211 12.11 -15.44 13.54
N THR A 212 10.85 -15.83 13.69
CA THR A 212 10.13 -15.76 14.98
C THR A 212 10.83 -16.62 16.03
N LEU A 213 11.17 -17.86 15.70
CA LEU A 213 11.85 -18.79 16.60
C LEU A 213 13.27 -18.32 16.94
N LEU A 214 14.02 -17.84 15.94
CA LEU A 214 15.34 -17.25 16.13
C LEU A 214 15.31 -16.10 17.13
N LYS A 215 14.36 -15.15 16.96
CA LYS A 215 14.28 -13.97 17.82
C LYS A 215 13.74 -14.27 19.24
N ARG A 216 13.07 -15.41 19.42
CA ARG A 216 12.80 -15.92 20.78
C ARG A 216 14.04 -16.45 21.47
N ALA A 217 14.90 -17.16 20.73
CA ALA A 217 16.13 -17.73 21.25
C ALA A 217 17.24 -16.67 21.42
N GLU A 218 17.35 -15.78 20.42
CA GLU A 218 18.40 -14.76 20.33
C GLU A 218 17.76 -13.38 20.13
N PRO A 219 17.24 -12.76 21.21
CA PRO A 219 16.62 -11.45 21.12
C PRO A 219 17.63 -10.36 20.74
N GLY A 220 17.20 -9.42 19.88
CA GLY A 220 17.97 -8.23 19.48
C GLY A 220 17.23 -6.93 19.77
N ASP A 221 17.84 -5.82 19.35
CA ASP A 221 17.17 -4.52 19.33
C ASP A 221 16.50 -4.29 17.97
N ASP A 222 15.42 -5.02 17.73
CA ASP A 222 14.69 -5.03 16.46
C ASP A 222 13.16 -5.10 16.68
N ILE A 223 12.41 -4.84 15.62
CA ILE A 223 10.94 -4.87 15.65
C ILE A 223 10.44 -6.23 16.10
N THR A 224 10.96 -7.33 15.55
CA THR A 224 10.50 -8.70 15.83
C THR A 224 10.63 -9.03 17.32
N THR A 225 11.79 -8.74 17.89
CA THR A 225 12.05 -8.96 19.33
C THR A 225 11.13 -8.13 20.22
N ARG A 226 10.93 -6.85 19.86
CA ARG A 226 10.04 -5.95 20.64
C ARG A 226 8.58 -6.42 20.61
N MET A 227 8.10 -6.87 19.46
CA MET A 227 6.75 -7.44 19.31
C MET A 227 6.59 -8.73 20.12
N LEU A 228 7.57 -9.63 20.07
CA LEU A 228 7.58 -10.89 20.82
C LEU A 228 7.56 -10.68 22.33
N ARG A 229 8.19 -9.61 22.84
CA ARG A 229 8.26 -9.27 24.26
C ARG A 229 7.09 -8.41 24.74
N HIS A 230 6.23 -7.97 23.83
CA HIS A 230 5.10 -7.11 24.19
C HIS A 230 4.06 -7.88 25.03
N PRO A 231 3.45 -7.24 26.07
CA PRO A 231 2.45 -7.88 26.94
C PRO A 231 1.20 -8.41 26.23
N ALA A 232 0.96 -8.04 24.97
CA ALA A 232 -0.09 -8.61 24.13
C ALA A 232 0.04 -10.13 23.93
N GLY A 233 1.21 -10.72 24.21
CA GLY A 233 1.44 -12.15 24.28
C GLY A 233 1.13 -12.87 22.96
N LEU A 234 1.68 -12.38 21.84
CA LEU A 234 1.46 -12.97 20.52
C LEU A 234 2.01 -14.40 20.45
N SER A 235 1.19 -15.35 20.00
CA SER A 235 1.65 -16.69 19.64
C SER A 235 2.56 -16.66 18.41
N ASP A 236 3.29 -17.75 18.15
CA ASP A 236 4.19 -17.83 16.99
C ASP A 236 3.39 -17.72 15.67
N THR A 237 2.21 -18.31 15.60
CA THR A 237 1.31 -18.16 14.44
C THR A 237 0.89 -16.70 14.23
N GLU A 238 0.48 -16.02 15.29
CA GLU A 238 0.12 -14.60 15.22
C GLU A 238 1.33 -13.74 14.82
N MET A 239 2.51 -14.03 15.36
CA MET A 239 3.75 -13.33 14.97
C MET A 239 4.06 -13.48 13.48
N VAL A 240 3.98 -14.68 12.91
CA VAL A 240 4.16 -14.92 11.49
C VAL A 240 3.21 -14.06 10.66
N HIS A 241 1.93 -13.97 11.05
CA HIS A 241 0.96 -13.14 10.34
C HIS A 241 1.16 -11.62 10.54
N GLN A 242 1.66 -11.19 11.69
CA GLN A 242 2.06 -9.79 11.89
C GLN A 242 3.28 -9.44 11.01
N LEU A 243 4.32 -10.29 11.02
CA LEU A 243 5.49 -10.12 10.16
C LEU A 243 5.10 -10.12 8.67
N GLY A 244 4.24 -11.05 8.25
CA GLY A 244 3.70 -11.06 6.88
C GLY A 244 2.97 -9.76 6.53
N THR A 245 2.26 -9.16 7.48
CA THR A 245 1.64 -7.83 7.28
C THR A 245 2.69 -6.73 7.12
N LEU A 246 3.77 -6.75 7.91
CA LEU A 246 4.86 -5.77 7.78
C LEU A 246 5.58 -5.91 6.43
N TYR A 247 5.78 -7.12 5.95
CA TYR A 247 6.33 -7.36 4.61
C TYR A 247 5.42 -6.81 3.51
N GLY A 248 4.13 -7.17 3.50
CA GLY A 248 3.19 -6.70 2.49
C GLY A 248 2.98 -5.19 2.52
N ALA A 249 2.87 -4.59 3.71
CA ALA A 249 2.63 -3.16 3.88
C ALA A 249 3.91 -2.30 3.81
N GLY A 250 5.08 -2.87 4.08
CA GLY A 250 6.33 -2.14 4.19
C GLY A 250 7.23 -2.18 2.95
N ILE A 251 6.98 -3.07 1.99
CA ILE A 251 7.84 -3.21 0.81
C ILE A 251 7.18 -2.57 -0.41
N GLU A 252 6.07 -3.11 -0.88
CA GLU A 252 5.45 -2.66 -2.13
C GLU A 252 4.97 -1.19 -2.06
N PRO A 253 4.24 -0.75 -1.03
CA PRO A 253 3.87 0.67 -0.93
C PRO A 253 5.07 1.59 -0.80
N GLN A 254 6.15 1.16 -0.13
CA GLN A 254 7.38 1.93 0.00
C GLN A 254 8.10 2.09 -1.33
N GLN A 255 8.25 0.99 -2.07
CA GLN A 255 8.79 0.98 -3.43
C GLN A 255 8.00 1.95 -4.33
N ASN A 256 6.67 1.83 -4.34
CA ASN A 256 5.82 2.66 -5.19
C ASN A 256 5.87 4.14 -4.78
N LEU A 257 6.03 4.45 -3.49
CA LEU A 257 6.22 5.83 -3.03
C LEU A 257 7.51 6.43 -3.58
N ILE A 258 8.62 5.70 -3.52
CA ILE A 258 9.90 6.13 -4.09
C ILE A 258 9.77 6.34 -5.61
N VAL A 259 9.21 5.36 -6.32
CA VAL A 259 9.10 5.36 -7.78
C VAL A 259 8.17 6.47 -8.29
N ASN A 260 6.97 6.62 -7.70
CA ASN A 260 6.00 7.64 -8.10
C ASN A 260 6.54 9.05 -7.81
N THR A 261 7.28 9.21 -6.71
CA THR A 261 7.91 10.50 -6.36
C THR A 261 9.07 10.84 -7.31
N LEU A 262 9.91 9.87 -7.65
CA LEU A 262 10.94 10.08 -8.67
C LEU A 262 10.34 10.42 -10.04
N LEU A 263 9.27 9.74 -10.44
CA LEU A 263 8.56 10.07 -11.68
C LEU A 263 8.11 11.53 -11.68
N LEU A 264 7.49 12.00 -10.58
CA LEU A 264 7.07 13.40 -10.44
C LEU A 264 8.27 14.35 -10.54
N ILE A 265 9.36 14.08 -9.81
CA ILE A 265 10.58 14.92 -9.85
C ILE A 265 11.19 14.99 -11.26
N LEU A 266 11.18 13.88 -11.99
CA LEU A 266 11.80 13.80 -13.32
C LEU A 266 10.91 14.36 -14.45
N THR A 267 9.62 14.61 -14.20
CA THR A 267 8.66 15.05 -15.22
C THR A 267 8.07 16.43 -14.99
N ASP A 268 8.17 16.97 -13.78
CA ASP A 268 7.61 18.28 -13.43
C ASP A 268 8.74 19.31 -13.24
N GLU A 269 8.75 20.35 -14.07
CA GLU A 269 9.76 21.40 -14.07
C GLU A 269 9.89 22.14 -12.72
N ARG A 270 8.88 22.11 -11.88
CA ARG A 270 8.92 22.72 -10.53
C ARG A 270 9.98 22.09 -9.63
N PHE A 271 10.32 20.81 -9.88
CA PHE A 271 11.34 20.06 -9.12
C PHE A 271 12.70 20.02 -9.85
N GLY A 272 12.74 20.21 -11.18
CA GLY A 272 13.96 20.18 -12.00
C GLY A 272 14.78 21.47 -12.02
N GLY A 273 14.36 22.51 -11.31
CA GLY A 273 15.04 23.81 -11.28
C GLY A 273 16.35 23.78 -10.47
N SER A 274 17.36 24.58 -10.91
CA SER A 274 18.61 24.73 -10.18
C SER A 274 18.35 25.30 -8.77
N VAL A 275 19.20 24.92 -7.81
CA VAL A 275 19.18 25.34 -6.39
C VAL A 275 19.04 26.87 -6.19
N LEU A 276 19.39 27.68 -7.19
CA LEU A 276 19.26 29.14 -7.20
C LEU A 276 17.87 29.64 -7.64
N GLY A 277 17.00 28.76 -8.18
CA GLY A 277 15.68 29.11 -8.71
C GLY A 277 14.50 28.85 -7.75
N GLY A 278 14.73 28.33 -6.54
CA GLY A 278 13.67 28.03 -5.59
C GLY A 278 12.89 26.76 -5.96
N SER A 279 13.57 25.71 -6.42
CA SER A 279 12.98 24.40 -6.68
C SER A 279 12.34 23.82 -5.43
N LEU A 280 11.22 23.13 -5.63
CA LEU A 280 10.57 22.34 -4.57
C LEU A 280 11.49 21.19 -4.14
N SER A 281 11.39 20.80 -2.88
CA SER A 281 12.21 19.74 -2.30
C SER A 281 11.62 18.34 -2.58
N THR A 282 12.43 17.28 -2.39
CA THR A 282 11.96 15.88 -2.38
C THR A 282 10.78 15.71 -1.42
N ARG A 283 10.77 16.43 -0.31
CA ARG A 283 9.66 16.40 0.65
C ARG A 283 8.37 16.97 0.08
N ASP A 284 8.44 18.05 -0.69
CA ASP A 284 7.27 18.63 -1.36
C ASP A 284 6.74 17.68 -2.43
N ALA A 285 7.63 16.97 -3.14
CA ALA A 285 7.24 15.95 -4.12
C ALA A 285 6.55 14.74 -3.44
N LEU A 286 7.05 14.30 -2.29
CA LEU A 286 6.40 13.25 -1.49
C LEU A 286 5.01 13.66 -1.03
N ASP A 287 4.86 14.88 -0.50
CA ASP A 287 3.55 15.42 -0.09
C ASP A 287 2.59 15.44 -1.29
N GLU A 288 3.04 15.87 -2.46
CA GLU A 288 2.22 15.93 -3.67
C GLU A 288 1.80 14.54 -4.17
N VAL A 289 2.72 13.57 -4.18
CA VAL A 289 2.41 12.17 -4.57
C VAL A 289 1.44 11.52 -3.59
N LEU A 290 1.59 11.74 -2.29
CA LEU A 290 0.67 11.21 -1.28
C LEU A 290 -0.75 11.78 -1.43
N PHE A 291 -0.90 12.98 -2.02
CA PHE A 291 -2.21 13.51 -2.39
C PHE A 291 -2.75 12.93 -3.69
N ASN A 292 -1.98 13.00 -4.77
CA ASN A 292 -2.47 12.76 -6.12
C ASN A 292 -2.38 11.30 -6.56
N ASP A 293 -1.22 10.66 -6.33
CA ASP A 293 -0.92 9.30 -6.78
C ASP A 293 -0.34 8.44 -5.65
N PRO A 294 -1.07 8.31 -4.51
CA PRO A 294 -0.60 7.54 -3.37
C PRO A 294 -0.35 6.07 -3.78
N PRO A 295 0.71 5.43 -3.25
CA PRO A 295 1.08 4.04 -3.57
C PRO A 295 -0.05 3.03 -3.44
N MET A 296 -0.88 3.22 -2.41
CA MET A 296 -2.13 2.49 -2.20
C MET A 296 -3.30 3.39 -2.61
N ALA A 297 -3.65 3.36 -3.91
CA ALA A 297 -4.69 4.23 -4.46
C ALA A 297 -6.09 3.95 -3.88
N ASN A 298 -6.41 2.65 -3.66
CA ASN A 298 -7.68 2.21 -3.09
C ASN A 298 -7.39 1.16 -2.02
N PHE A 299 -7.69 1.45 -0.76
CA PHE A 299 -7.42 0.55 0.36
C PHE A 299 -8.39 0.81 1.54
N CYS A 300 -7.99 0.46 2.78
CA CYS A 300 -8.82 0.62 3.98
C CYS A 300 -10.17 -0.08 3.87
N PHE A 301 -10.11 -1.43 3.76
CA PHE A 301 -11.31 -2.25 3.64
C PHE A 301 -12.11 -2.31 4.94
N SER A 302 -13.42 -2.22 4.81
CA SER A 302 -14.36 -2.52 5.87
C SER A 302 -15.54 -3.36 5.35
N PHE A 303 -16.23 -4.04 6.27
CA PHE A 303 -17.30 -4.97 5.96
C PHE A 303 -18.47 -4.71 6.92
N PRO A 304 -19.41 -3.84 6.56
CA PRO A 304 -20.56 -3.53 7.40
C PRO A 304 -21.33 -4.81 7.80
N LYS A 305 -21.67 -4.97 9.09
CA LYS A 305 -22.41 -6.16 9.55
C LYS A 305 -23.90 -6.12 9.23
N GLN A 306 -24.42 -4.94 8.91
CA GLN A 306 -25.81 -4.68 8.54
C GLN A 306 -25.84 -3.59 7.48
N PRO A 307 -26.95 -3.42 6.71
CA PRO A 307 -27.07 -2.31 5.80
C PRO A 307 -26.96 -0.97 6.52
N ILE A 308 -26.18 -0.05 5.96
CA ILE A 308 -25.89 1.27 6.54
C ILE A 308 -26.13 2.36 5.50
N LEU A 309 -26.80 3.44 5.89
CA LEU A 309 -27.03 4.60 5.04
C LEU A 309 -25.89 5.61 5.17
N ILE A 310 -25.22 5.90 4.06
CA ILE A 310 -24.17 6.93 3.91
C ILE A 310 -24.54 7.80 2.71
N ASP A 311 -24.61 9.10 2.89
CA ASP A 311 -24.89 10.08 1.82
C ASP A 311 -26.08 9.67 0.92
N ASP A 312 -27.19 9.27 1.56
CA ASP A 312 -28.43 8.79 0.92
C ASP A 312 -28.28 7.49 0.10
N VAL A 313 -27.15 6.76 0.25
CA VAL A 313 -26.90 5.47 -0.39
C VAL A 313 -26.83 4.37 0.66
N TRP A 314 -27.60 3.30 0.48
CA TRP A 314 -27.52 2.12 1.33
C TRP A 314 -26.34 1.24 0.95
N LEU A 315 -25.40 1.07 1.88
CA LEU A 315 -24.31 0.11 1.77
C LEU A 315 -24.82 -1.27 2.21
N PRO A 316 -24.62 -2.32 1.40
CA PRO A 316 -25.06 -3.68 1.76
C PRO A 316 -24.28 -4.24 2.94
N ALA A 317 -24.93 -5.13 3.70
CA ALA A 317 -24.22 -5.93 4.70
C ALA A 317 -23.18 -6.86 4.03
N HIS A 318 -22.05 -7.03 4.71
CA HIS A 318 -20.96 -7.95 4.35
C HIS A 318 -20.30 -7.71 2.98
N GLN A 319 -20.68 -6.69 2.23
CA GLN A 319 -19.99 -6.31 1.00
C GLN A 319 -18.79 -5.41 1.34
N PRO A 320 -17.63 -5.56 0.63
CA PRO A 320 -16.49 -4.69 0.85
C PRO A 320 -16.81 -3.22 0.57
N VAL A 321 -16.47 -2.37 1.52
CA VAL A 321 -16.40 -0.92 1.37
C VAL A 321 -14.94 -0.54 1.33
N VAL A 322 -14.50 0.07 0.25
CA VAL A 322 -13.09 0.39 -0.04
C VAL A 322 -12.93 1.90 -0.13
N ILE A 323 -11.98 2.46 0.58
CA ILE A 323 -11.67 3.89 0.46
C ILE A 323 -10.76 4.12 -0.75
N SER A 324 -11.20 4.91 -1.72
CA SER A 324 -10.31 5.44 -2.75
C SER A 324 -9.52 6.61 -2.17
N ILE A 325 -8.32 6.34 -1.73
CA ILE A 325 -7.43 7.33 -1.13
C ILE A 325 -7.13 8.43 -2.16
N ALA A 326 -6.77 8.04 -3.38
CA ALA A 326 -6.48 8.97 -4.48
C ALA A 326 -7.68 9.87 -4.82
N ALA A 327 -8.88 9.27 -4.96
CA ALA A 327 -10.08 10.06 -5.27
C ALA A 327 -10.50 10.96 -4.11
N CYS A 328 -10.45 10.47 -2.87
CA CYS A 328 -10.80 11.26 -1.69
C CYS A 328 -9.85 12.44 -1.50
N ASN A 329 -8.54 12.23 -1.64
CA ASN A 329 -7.54 13.30 -1.51
C ASN A 329 -7.72 14.39 -2.58
N THR A 330 -8.19 14.01 -3.77
CA THR A 330 -8.44 14.94 -4.87
C THR A 330 -9.90 15.37 -4.98
N ASP A 331 -10.71 15.16 -3.92
CA ASP A 331 -12.10 15.60 -3.89
C ASP A 331 -12.19 17.12 -4.02
N PRO A 332 -12.96 17.65 -5.00
CA PRO A 332 -13.18 19.08 -5.15
C PRO A 332 -13.74 19.76 -3.91
N ALA A 333 -14.45 19.04 -3.04
CA ALA A 333 -15.03 19.58 -1.80
C ALA A 333 -13.97 20.02 -0.78
N ILE A 334 -12.72 19.49 -0.85
CA ILE A 334 -11.65 19.79 0.09
C ILE A 334 -10.41 20.40 -0.58
N ARG A 335 -10.37 20.48 -1.91
CA ARG A 335 -9.18 20.86 -2.66
C ARG A 335 -8.82 22.33 -2.46
N ALA A 336 -7.72 22.59 -1.75
CA ALA A 336 -7.21 23.95 -1.48
C ALA A 336 -6.12 24.41 -2.47
N GLY A 337 -5.75 23.63 -3.47
CA GLY A 337 -4.84 24.02 -4.56
C GLY A 337 -3.34 24.01 -4.25
N GLN A 338 -2.90 23.86 -3.01
CA GLN A 338 -1.48 23.71 -2.63
C GLN A 338 -1.30 22.50 -1.72
N PHE A 339 -0.36 21.62 -2.07
CA PHE A 339 -0.09 20.38 -1.34
C PHE A 339 1.18 20.44 -0.48
N ALA A 340 2.12 21.35 -0.78
CA ALA A 340 3.35 21.51 -0.03
C ALA A 340 3.06 21.80 1.46
N GLY A 341 3.53 20.91 2.34
CA GLY A 341 3.30 21.00 3.78
C GLY A 341 1.87 20.66 4.25
N ASN A 342 0.95 20.33 3.34
CA ASN A 342 -0.38 19.86 3.70
C ASN A 342 -0.35 18.33 3.90
N ARG A 343 -0.74 17.87 5.09
CA ARG A 343 -0.77 16.45 5.46
C ARG A 343 -2.16 15.92 5.76
N ALA A 344 -3.20 16.64 5.33
CA ALA A 344 -4.59 16.22 5.50
C ALA A 344 -5.03 15.16 4.47
N HIS A 345 -4.09 14.44 3.86
CA HIS A 345 -4.36 13.33 2.95
C HIS A 345 -4.66 12.03 3.70
N LEU A 346 -5.37 11.11 3.05
CA LEU A 346 -5.69 9.78 3.57
C LEU A 346 -4.67 8.69 3.15
N ALA A 347 -3.49 9.06 2.62
CA ALA A 347 -2.51 8.11 2.10
C ALA A 347 -2.03 7.08 3.14
N PHE A 348 -2.05 7.45 4.41
CA PHE A 348 -1.76 6.55 5.53
C PHE A 348 -3.01 6.05 6.26
N GLY A 349 -4.17 6.10 5.60
CA GLY A 349 -5.44 5.71 6.20
C GLY A 349 -5.93 6.66 7.29
N GLY A 350 -6.82 6.18 8.15
CA GLY A 350 -7.40 6.94 9.24
C GLY A 350 -7.97 6.05 10.34
N GLY A 351 -8.38 6.65 11.45
CA GLY A 351 -8.98 5.94 12.57
C GLY A 351 -8.05 4.89 13.20
N PRO A 352 -8.61 3.82 13.79
CA PRO A 352 -7.81 2.78 14.47
C PRO A 352 -6.82 2.06 13.55
N HIS A 353 -7.11 2.00 12.25
CA HIS A 353 -6.27 1.34 11.23
C HIS A 353 -5.29 2.29 10.53
N ALA A 354 -5.14 3.54 10.97
CA ALA A 354 -4.13 4.45 10.43
C ALA A 354 -2.73 3.82 10.45
N CYS A 355 -1.91 4.07 9.44
CA CYS A 355 -0.57 3.49 9.34
C CYS A 355 0.30 3.85 10.56
N PRO A 356 0.87 2.87 11.27
CA PRO A 356 1.73 3.15 12.43
C PRO A 356 3.14 3.57 12.04
N ALA A 357 3.51 3.40 10.76
CA ALA A 357 4.85 3.60 10.23
C ALA A 357 4.97 4.83 9.31
N ASN A 358 4.01 5.77 9.35
CA ASN A 358 3.97 6.91 8.43
C ASN A 358 5.27 7.73 8.43
N SER A 359 5.82 8.05 9.61
CA SER A 359 7.08 8.80 9.74
C SER A 359 8.28 8.02 9.20
N LEU A 360 8.31 6.70 9.41
CA LEU A 360 9.36 5.81 8.89
C LEU A 360 9.29 5.74 7.36
N ALA A 361 8.09 5.53 6.80
CA ALA A 361 7.88 5.45 5.36
C ALA A 361 8.31 6.74 4.66
N TYR A 362 7.97 7.87 5.26
CA TYR A 362 8.34 9.19 4.75
C TYR A 362 9.86 9.39 4.74
N LEU A 363 10.53 9.09 5.86
CA LEU A 363 11.99 9.19 6.00
C LEU A 363 12.71 8.27 5.01
N ILE A 364 12.32 6.99 4.94
CA ILE A 364 12.95 6.03 4.04
C ILE A 364 12.81 6.48 2.58
N ALA A 365 11.60 6.94 2.16
CA ALA A 365 11.40 7.39 0.80
C ALA A 365 12.24 8.64 0.49
N GLN A 366 12.25 9.63 1.39
CA GLN A 366 13.04 10.84 1.22
C GLN A 366 14.52 10.51 1.07
N ASP A 367 15.09 9.78 2.03
CA ASP A 367 16.52 9.47 2.03
C ASP A 367 16.91 8.58 0.84
N ALA A 368 16.07 7.63 0.44
CA ALA A 368 16.28 6.82 -0.76
C ALA A 368 16.35 7.66 -2.04
N ILE A 369 15.46 8.62 -2.18
CA ILE A 369 15.42 9.52 -3.36
C ILE A 369 16.62 10.47 -3.32
N ASP A 370 16.89 11.10 -2.19
CA ASP A 370 18.01 12.03 -2.04
C ASP A 370 19.35 11.34 -2.34
N GLN A 371 19.59 10.11 -1.82
CA GLN A 371 20.78 9.32 -2.13
C GLN A 371 20.95 9.04 -3.63
N LEU A 372 19.86 8.73 -4.35
CA LEU A 372 19.91 8.44 -5.78
C LEU A 372 20.19 9.72 -6.58
N LEU A 373 19.52 10.83 -6.25
CA LEU A 373 19.68 12.11 -6.94
C LEU A 373 21.05 12.74 -6.68
N ASP A 374 21.60 12.61 -5.47
CA ASP A 374 22.94 13.08 -5.13
C ASP A 374 24.03 12.28 -5.89
N ALA A 375 23.81 10.96 -6.04
CA ALA A 375 24.74 10.10 -6.76
C ALA A 375 24.68 10.30 -8.29
N LEU A 376 23.51 10.62 -8.83
CA LEU A 376 23.24 10.71 -10.28
C LEU A 376 22.55 12.05 -10.61
N PRO A 377 23.24 13.19 -10.52
CA PRO A 377 22.63 14.53 -10.59
C PRO A 377 22.01 14.87 -11.94
N GLU A 378 22.39 14.18 -13.01
CA GLU A 378 21.85 14.38 -14.36
C GLU A 378 20.88 13.27 -14.79
N ILE A 379 20.29 12.59 -13.83
CA ILE A 379 19.30 11.54 -14.04
C ILE A 379 18.07 12.09 -14.79
N ARG A 380 17.57 11.32 -15.76
CA ARG A 380 16.35 11.62 -16.51
C ARG A 380 15.66 10.35 -16.98
N LEU A 381 14.39 10.46 -17.37
CA LEU A 381 13.68 9.32 -17.95
C LEU A 381 14.35 8.88 -19.26
N ALA A 382 14.43 7.55 -19.46
CA ALA A 382 14.92 6.95 -20.70
C ALA A 382 13.84 6.91 -21.79
N VAL A 383 12.57 7.16 -21.45
CA VAL A 383 11.40 7.10 -22.34
C VAL A 383 10.50 8.31 -22.09
N GLU A 384 9.65 8.62 -23.05
CA GLU A 384 8.60 9.62 -22.85
C GLU A 384 7.64 9.18 -21.73
N PRO A 385 7.14 10.11 -20.87
CA PRO A 385 6.26 9.77 -19.76
C PRO A 385 5.02 8.97 -20.17
N GLY A 386 4.45 9.25 -21.37
CA GLY A 386 3.30 8.55 -21.92
C GLY A 386 3.57 7.11 -22.37
N ALA A 387 4.84 6.69 -22.45
CA ALA A 387 5.23 5.31 -22.76
C ALA A 387 5.34 4.42 -21.50
N LEU A 388 5.29 5.01 -20.31
CA LEU A 388 5.31 4.27 -19.06
C LEU A 388 4.01 3.49 -18.86
N THR A 389 4.13 2.27 -18.35
CA THR A 389 2.99 1.37 -18.15
C THR A 389 2.69 1.21 -16.67
N TRP A 390 1.45 1.49 -16.30
CA TRP A 390 0.94 1.23 -14.96
C TRP A 390 0.44 -0.21 -14.85
N ARG A 391 0.79 -0.85 -13.75
CA ARG A 391 0.38 -2.23 -13.48
C ARG A 391 -1.12 -2.27 -13.13
N PRO A 392 -1.93 -3.07 -13.84
CA PRO A 392 -3.34 -3.28 -13.49
C PRO A 392 -3.48 -3.86 -12.10
N GLY A 393 -4.55 -3.46 -11.42
CA GLY A 393 -4.89 -3.96 -10.08
C GLY A 393 -5.77 -2.96 -9.32
N PRO A 394 -6.67 -3.45 -8.45
CA PRO A 394 -7.67 -2.61 -7.82
C PRO A 394 -7.11 -1.71 -6.70
N PHE A 395 -5.91 -1.98 -6.16
CA PHE A 395 -5.49 -1.39 -4.90
C PHE A 395 -4.32 -0.41 -5.02
N HIS A 396 -3.39 -0.65 -5.92
CA HIS A 396 -2.12 0.07 -6.00
C HIS A 396 -2.05 1.07 -7.16
N ARG A 397 -1.16 2.04 -7.03
CA ARG A 397 -0.68 2.90 -8.10
C ARG A 397 0.81 2.60 -8.32
N ALA A 398 1.12 1.71 -9.23
CA ALA A 398 2.45 1.14 -9.40
C ALA A 398 2.87 1.08 -10.86
N LEU A 399 4.07 1.55 -11.18
CA LEU A 399 4.68 1.36 -12.48
C LEU A 399 5.21 -0.07 -12.65
N THR A 400 5.19 -0.58 -13.88
CA THR A 400 5.84 -1.85 -14.22
C THR A 400 7.36 -1.71 -14.26
N ALA A 401 7.87 -0.54 -14.66
CA ALA A 401 9.28 -0.16 -14.69
C ALA A 401 9.40 1.36 -14.66
N LEU A 402 10.51 1.90 -14.17
CA LEU A 402 10.90 3.29 -14.29
C LEU A 402 12.31 3.35 -14.89
N PRO A 403 12.43 3.28 -16.23
CA PRO A 403 13.72 3.31 -16.90
C PRO A 403 14.30 4.73 -16.89
N ILE A 404 15.56 4.83 -16.47
CA ILE A 404 16.33 6.08 -16.36
C ILE A 404 17.63 5.98 -17.15
N VAL A 405 18.15 7.14 -17.55
CA VAL A 405 19.49 7.33 -18.10
C VAL A 405 20.21 8.44 -17.37
N PHE A 406 21.52 8.33 -17.30
CA PHE A 406 22.42 9.27 -16.62
C PHE A 406 23.83 9.14 -17.18
N PRO A 407 24.74 10.12 -17.00
CA PRO A 407 26.15 9.97 -17.32
C PRO A 407 26.77 8.84 -16.48
N GLU A 408 27.59 7.99 -17.11
CA GLU A 408 28.37 6.97 -16.41
C GLU A 408 29.18 7.62 -15.28
N SER A 409 29.11 7.04 -14.10
CA SER A 409 29.73 7.56 -12.89
C SER A 409 30.57 6.48 -12.21
N PRO A 410 31.71 6.83 -11.59
CA PRO A 410 32.48 5.87 -10.81
C PRO A 410 31.68 5.44 -9.57
N PRO A 411 31.94 4.21 -9.06
CA PRO A 411 31.32 3.75 -7.81
C PRO A 411 31.55 4.70 -6.63
N LEU A 412 30.51 4.90 -5.85
CA LEU A 412 30.57 5.65 -4.61
C LEU A 412 31.41 4.88 -3.56
N PRO A 413 32.10 5.59 -2.66
CA PRO A 413 32.75 4.92 -1.53
C PRO A 413 31.71 4.22 -0.65
N LEU A 414 32.03 3.01 -0.20
CA LEU A 414 31.18 2.31 0.78
C LEU A 414 31.27 3.03 2.13
N LEU A 415 30.11 3.26 2.73
CA LEU A 415 29.94 3.96 4.01
C LEU A 415 30.26 3.05 5.21
#